data_7e0449abd9bc803eefa4bbbeb6779f6d
#
_entry.id   7e0449abd9bc803eefa4bbbeb6779f6d
#
_cell.length_a   1.000
_cell.length_b   1.000
_cell.length_c   1.000
_cell.angle_alpha   90.00
_cell.angle_beta   90.00
_cell.angle_gamma   90.00
#
_symmetry.space_group_name_H-M   'P 1'
#
loop_
_entity.id
_entity.type
_entity.pdbx_description
1 polymer ?
#
loop_
_entity_poly.entity_id
_entity_poly.type
_entity_poly.pdbx_seq_one_letter_code
_entity_poly.pdbx_strand_id
1 'polypeptide(L)'
;LSAITNGDPPGAPGQPMPNGGLRFGHFSRETPMARQIENLSRNLSDLVQYAEDAGIVLAFENHMDFRISEIVQFVEAVDSPWLRINYDFANCYSVVEDQVDAAHLAAPYTVMTHLKDMRVQSITTTGEPQFFHAPVGYGNVEILEIMEILPLQLILT
;
A
#
# COMPACT_ATOMS: atom_id res chain seq x y z
N LEU A 1 -8.55 0.64 -4.77
CA LEU A 1 -9.30 1.27 -3.68
C LEU A 1 -8.30 2.01 -2.80
N SER A 2 -8.28 3.32 -2.81
CA SER A 2 -7.59 4.06 -1.75
C SER A 2 -8.35 3.86 -0.44
N ALA A 3 -7.62 3.59 0.63
CA ALA A 3 -8.19 3.28 1.92
C ALA A 3 -8.96 4.49 2.47
N ILE A 4 -10.27 4.40 2.50
CA ILE A 4 -11.10 5.30 3.29
C ILE A 4 -11.27 4.64 4.65
N THR A 5 -10.39 4.95 5.57
CA THR A 5 -10.27 4.16 6.78
C THR A 5 -11.23 4.55 7.90
N ASN A 6 -11.66 5.79 8.05
CA ASN A 6 -12.33 6.15 9.29
C ASN A 6 -13.47 7.14 9.21
N GLY A 7 -13.76 7.70 8.06
CA GLY A 7 -14.66 8.82 8.00
C GLY A 7 -14.13 10.10 8.68
N ASP A 8 -12.90 10.10 9.14
CA ASP A 8 -12.24 11.34 9.57
C ASP A 8 -12.02 12.22 8.34
N PRO A 9 -12.36 13.49 8.40
CA PRO A 9 -12.15 14.37 7.26
C PRO A 9 -10.67 14.39 6.90
N PRO A 10 -10.32 14.33 5.60
CA PRO A 10 -8.95 14.47 5.16
C PRO A 10 -8.39 15.78 5.75
N GLY A 11 -7.18 15.73 6.28
CA GLY A 11 -6.47 16.93 6.71
C GLY A 11 -6.52 17.96 5.57
N ALA A 12 -6.75 19.22 5.91
CA ALA A 12 -6.88 20.25 4.89
C ALA A 12 -5.67 20.24 3.95
N PRO A 13 -5.85 20.32 2.62
CA PRO A 13 -4.75 20.35 1.67
C PRO A 13 -3.74 21.43 2.05
N GLY A 14 -2.47 21.06 2.19
CA GLY A 14 -1.37 21.98 2.52
C GLY A 14 -1.02 22.11 4.00
N GLN A 15 -1.65 21.36 4.89
CA GLN A 15 -1.16 21.30 6.27
C GLN A 15 0.10 20.45 6.36
N PRO A 16 1.19 20.98 6.96
CA PRO A 16 2.41 20.18 7.17
C PRO A 16 2.07 18.97 8.05
N MET A 17 2.56 17.80 7.66
CA MET A 17 2.48 16.60 8.46
C MET A 17 3.15 16.86 9.82
N PRO A 18 2.42 16.86 10.95
CA PRO A 18 3.05 17.10 12.22
C PRO A 18 4.07 15.97 12.48
N ASN A 19 5.29 16.34 12.86
CA ASN A 19 6.39 15.46 13.32
C ASN A 19 7.07 14.56 12.31
N GLY A 20 7.22 14.97 11.04
CA GLY A 20 8.07 14.24 10.08
C GLY A 20 7.66 12.79 9.86
N GLY A 21 6.39 12.47 10.07
CA GLY A 21 5.88 11.13 9.80
C GLY A 21 5.99 10.83 8.31
N LEU A 22 6.68 9.76 7.98
CA LEU A 22 6.92 9.28 6.63
C LEU A 22 5.66 8.68 5.98
N ARG A 23 4.55 8.62 6.71
CA ARG A 23 3.26 8.17 6.18
C ARG A 23 2.49 9.38 5.64
N PHE A 24 2.31 9.41 4.35
CA PHE A 24 1.51 10.41 3.63
C PHE A 24 0.01 10.05 3.61
N GLY A 25 -0.50 9.45 4.69
CA GLY A 25 -1.90 9.08 4.77
C GLY A 25 -2.79 10.23 5.23
N HIS A 26 -4.03 10.22 4.77
CA HIS A 26 -5.10 11.12 5.22
C HIS A 26 -5.70 10.67 6.56
N PHE A 27 -4.95 9.91 7.33
CA PHE A 27 -5.44 9.29 8.55
C PHE A 27 -5.24 10.21 9.73
N SER A 28 -6.28 10.27 10.54
CA SER A 28 -6.17 10.89 11.84
C SER A 28 -5.09 10.18 12.67
N ARG A 29 -4.12 10.93 13.16
CA ARG A 29 -3.13 10.43 14.10
C ARG A 29 -3.72 10.13 15.47
N GLU A 30 -4.92 10.63 15.72
CA GLU A 30 -5.64 10.40 16.95
C GLU A 30 -6.18 8.98 17.03
N THR A 31 -6.39 8.33 15.87
CA THR A 31 -6.86 6.94 15.84
C THR A 31 -5.65 5.99 15.75
N PRO A 32 -5.43 5.13 16.76
CA PRO A 32 -4.36 4.14 16.74
C PRO A 32 -4.47 3.21 15.52
N MET A 33 -3.33 2.80 14.95
CA MET A 33 -3.29 1.95 13.76
C MET A 33 -4.08 0.65 13.92
N ALA A 34 -3.98 -0.01 15.06
CA ALA A 34 -4.75 -1.21 15.34
C ALA A 34 -6.27 -1.00 15.21
N ARG A 35 -6.76 0.18 15.64
CA ARG A 35 -8.18 0.54 15.51
C ARG A 35 -8.56 0.83 14.06
N GLN A 36 -7.65 1.42 13.29
CA GLN A 36 -7.86 1.65 11.87
C GLN A 36 -7.96 0.32 11.12
N ILE A 37 -7.07 -0.63 11.40
CA ILE A 37 -7.10 -1.98 10.81
C ILE A 37 -8.41 -2.69 11.17
N GLU A 38 -8.84 -2.65 12.44
CA GLU A 38 -10.12 -3.25 12.87
C GLU A 38 -11.32 -2.66 12.12
N ASN A 39 -11.39 -1.34 12.01
CA ASN A 39 -12.47 -0.66 11.30
C ASN A 39 -12.47 -1.01 9.81
N LEU A 40 -11.28 -1.04 9.20
CA LEU A 40 -11.13 -1.40 7.79
C LEU A 40 -11.53 -2.84 7.53
N SER A 41 -11.09 -3.79 8.37
CA SER A 41 -11.47 -5.21 8.25
C SER A 41 -12.99 -5.38 8.29
N ARG A 42 -13.67 -4.70 9.21
CA ARG A 42 -15.14 -4.74 9.30
C ARG A 42 -15.80 -4.20 8.04
N ASN A 43 -15.38 -3.04 7.56
CA ASN A 43 -15.96 -2.42 6.37
C ASN A 43 -15.69 -3.25 5.11
N LEU A 44 -14.51 -3.87 5.01
CA LEU A 44 -14.17 -4.75 3.90
C LEU A 44 -14.94 -6.07 3.95
N SER A 45 -15.20 -6.62 5.13
CA SER A 45 -16.04 -7.82 5.28
C SER A 45 -17.45 -7.61 4.73
N ASP A 46 -18.04 -6.43 4.96
CA ASP A 46 -19.34 -6.09 4.40
C ASP A 46 -19.25 -5.91 2.86
N LEU A 47 -18.21 -5.24 2.37
CA LEU A 47 -18.03 -4.95 0.95
C LEU A 47 -17.74 -6.21 0.12
N VAL A 48 -16.99 -7.15 0.68
CA VAL A 48 -16.62 -8.42 0.04
C VAL A 48 -17.84 -9.26 -0.36
N GLN A 49 -18.92 -9.20 0.41
CA GLN A 49 -20.16 -9.90 0.07
C GLN A 49 -20.72 -9.45 -1.30
N TYR A 50 -20.70 -8.13 -1.54
CA TYR A 50 -21.14 -7.57 -2.83
C TYR A 50 -20.18 -7.92 -3.96
N ALA A 51 -18.88 -7.97 -3.68
CA ALA A 51 -17.87 -8.35 -4.65
C ALA A 51 -18.03 -9.81 -5.07
N GLU A 52 -18.27 -10.70 -4.12
CA GLU A 52 -18.52 -12.12 -4.34
C GLU A 52 -19.78 -12.34 -5.20
N ASP A 53 -20.89 -11.68 -4.85
CA ASP A 53 -22.15 -11.75 -5.62
C ASP A 53 -21.96 -11.26 -7.07
N ALA A 54 -21.07 -10.30 -7.27
CA ALA A 54 -20.75 -9.75 -8.58
C ALA A 54 -19.67 -10.52 -9.34
N GLY A 55 -18.98 -11.49 -8.71
CA GLY A 55 -17.83 -12.20 -9.28
C GLY A 55 -16.62 -11.30 -9.50
N ILE A 56 -16.40 -10.28 -8.63
CA ILE A 56 -15.35 -9.28 -8.75
C ILE A 56 -14.37 -9.42 -7.59
N VAL A 57 -13.08 -9.50 -7.90
CA VAL A 57 -12.02 -9.45 -6.88
C VAL A 57 -11.71 -8.00 -6.54
N LEU A 58 -11.75 -7.66 -5.26
CA LEU A 58 -11.28 -6.38 -4.73
C LEU A 58 -9.77 -6.46 -4.50
N ALA A 59 -9.00 -5.73 -5.30
CA ALA A 59 -7.55 -5.63 -5.14
C ALA A 59 -7.20 -4.36 -4.36
N PHE A 60 -6.74 -4.53 -3.12
CA PHE A 60 -6.33 -3.43 -2.26
C PHE A 60 -4.89 -3.02 -2.55
N GLU A 61 -4.67 -1.76 -2.91
CA GLU A 61 -3.34 -1.25 -3.23
C GLU A 61 -2.59 -0.81 -1.98
N ASN A 62 -1.32 -1.21 -1.85
CA ASN A 62 -0.40 -0.60 -0.89
C ASN A 62 -0.02 0.80 -1.38
N HIS A 63 -0.77 1.77 -0.89
CA HIS A 63 -0.50 3.16 -1.19
C HIS A 63 0.47 3.78 -0.14
N MET A 64 0.27 5.02 0.27
CA MET A 64 1.15 5.72 1.21
C MET A 64 0.71 5.58 2.67
N ASP A 65 -0.27 4.74 2.93
CA ASP A 65 -1.04 4.72 4.17
C ASP A 65 -0.65 3.59 5.10
N PHE A 66 -0.51 2.38 4.54
CA PHE A 66 -0.25 1.15 5.25
C PHE A 66 1.04 0.49 4.77
N ARG A 67 1.71 -0.17 5.69
CA ARG A 67 2.72 -1.17 5.34
C ARG A 67 2.03 -2.42 4.83
N ILE A 68 2.75 -3.20 4.03
CA ILE A 68 2.24 -4.49 3.56
C ILE A 68 1.87 -5.41 4.73
N SER A 69 2.66 -5.43 5.79
CA SER A 69 2.36 -6.21 6.99
C SER A 69 1.01 -5.84 7.65
N GLU A 70 0.61 -4.58 7.54
CA GLU A 70 -0.68 -4.09 8.03
C GLU A 70 -1.82 -4.44 7.07
N ILE A 71 -1.55 -4.41 5.76
CA ILE A 71 -2.52 -4.84 4.73
C ILE A 71 -2.80 -6.34 4.85
N VAL A 72 -1.78 -7.15 5.01
CA VAL A 72 -1.93 -8.60 5.21
C VAL A 72 -2.79 -8.89 6.44
N GLN A 73 -2.62 -8.17 7.55
CA GLN A 73 -3.44 -8.36 8.75
C GLN A 73 -4.94 -8.22 8.46
N PHE A 74 -5.38 -7.19 7.73
CA PHE A 74 -6.81 -7.07 7.43
C PHE A 74 -7.28 -7.98 6.30
N VAL A 75 -6.43 -8.32 5.34
CA VAL A 75 -6.77 -9.32 4.31
C VAL A 75 -7.01 -10.69 4.95
N GLU A 76 -6.14 -11.10 5.88
CA GLU A 76 -6.31 -12.33 6.65
C GLU A 76 -7.52 -12.28 7.60
N ALA A 77 -7.76 -11.13 8.25
CA ALA A 77 -8.91 -10.97 9.15
C ALA A 77 -10.26 -11.05 8.42
N VAL A 78 -10.31 -10.60 7.16
CA VAL A 78 -11.51 -10.73 6.31
C VAL A 78 -11.67 -12.16 5.79
N ASP A 79 -10.56 -12.88 5.59
CA ASP A 79 -10.50 -14.29 5.17
C ASP A 79 -11.39 -14.61 3.96
N SER A 80 -11.27 -13.81 2.89
CA SER A 80 -12.06 -14.01 1.67
C SER A 80 -11.19 -14.09 0.43
N PRO A 81 -11.50 -15.01 -0.53
CA PRO A 81 -10.83 -15.06 -1.82
C PRO A 81 -11.13 -13.83 -2.70
N TRP A 82 -12.14 -13.05 -2.35
CA TRP A 82 -12.55 -11.85 -3.08
C TRP A 82 -11.87 -10.56 -2.60
N LEU A 83 -11.02 -10.62 -1.55
CA LEU A 83 -10.13 -9.54 -1.14
C LEU A 83 -8.69 -9.95 -1.33
N ARG A 84 -7.96 -9.22 -2.17
CA ARG A 84 -6.59 -9.50 -2.55
C ARG A 84 -5.77 -8.21 -2.55
N ILE A 85 -4.50 -8.30 -2.92
CA ILE A 85 -3.57 -7.17 -2.97
C ILE A 85 -3.28 -6.79 -4.42
N ASN A 86 -3.34 -5.49 -4.71
CA ASN A 86 -2.67 -4.85 -5.83
C ASN A 86 -1.33 -4.30 -5.33
N TYR A 87 -0.23 -4.94 -5.68
CA TYR A 87 1.09 -4.55 -5.20
C TYR A 87 1.68 -3.42 -6.04
N ASP A 88 1.79 -2.21 -5.45
CA ASP A 88 2.57 -1.10 -6.04
C ASP A 88 4.03 -1.23 -5.61
N PHE A 89 4.92 -1.28 -6.60
CA PHE A 89 6.34 -1.56 -6.42
C PHE A 89 7.09 -0.48 -5.64
N ALA A 90 6.65 0.77 -5.68
CA ALA A 90 7.39 1.91 -5.14
C ALA A 90 6.79 2.53 -3.87
N ASN A 91 5.52 2.23 -3.57
CA ASN A 91 4.85 2.89 -2.44
C ASN A 91 5.39 2.49 -1.06
N CYS A 92 6.13 1.37 -0.97
CA CYS A 92 6.85 0.96 0.24
C CYS A 92 7.81 2.05 0.75
N TYR A 93 8.42 2.84 -0.14
CA TYR A 93 9.27 3.95 0.27
C TYR A 93 8.54 4.98 1.14
N SER A 94 7.25 5.23 0.86
CA SER A 94 6.45 6.22 1.57
C SER A 94 6.13 5.83 3.02
N VAL A 95 6.22 4.55 3.33
CA VAL A 95 5.99 3.99 4.68
C VAL A 95 7.27 3.43 5.33
N VAL A 96 8.42 3.67 4.68
CA VAL A 96 9.75 3.19 5.12
C VAL A 96 9.73 1.68 5.36
N GLU A 97 9.34 0.95 4.34
CA GLU A 97 9.32 -0.51 4.31
C GLU A 97 10.24 -0.99 3.20
N ASP A 98 10.99 -2.05 3.45
CA ASP A 98 11.77 -2.69 2.41
C ASP A 98 10.83 -3.32 1.38
N GLN A 99 11.04 -3.00 0.11
CA GLN A 99 10.13 -3.37 -0.96
C GLN A 99 10.20 -4.86 -1.34
N VAL A 100 11.37 -5.47 -1.15
CA VAL A 100 11.57 -6.89 -1.43
C VAL A 100 10.96 -7.74 -0.31
N ASP A 101 11.21 -7.38 0.95
CA ASP A 101 10.58 -8.02 2.10
C ASP A 101 9.06 -7.87 2.05
N ALA A 102 8.56 -6.70 1.67
CA ALA A 102 7.15 -6.42 1.47
C ALA A 102 6.55 -7.30 0.35
N ALA A 103 7.27 -7.48 -0.77
CA ALA A 103 6.83 -8.34 -1.86
C ALA A 103 6.69 -9.80 -1.43
N HIS A 104 7.64 -10.33 -0.63
CA HIS A 104 7.54 -11.67 -0.05
C HIS A 104 6.29 -11.85 0.81
N LEU A 105 5.96 -10.85 1.64
CA LEU A 105 4.76 -10.88 2.47
C LEU A 105 3.47 -10.80 1.64
N ALA A 106 3.47 -9.97 0.59
CA ALA A 106 2.29 -9.74 -0.25
C ALA A 106 2.04 -10.88 -1.24
N ALA A 107 3.07 -11.62 -1.67
CA ALA A 107 3.01 -12.57 -2.79
C ALA A 107 1.83 -13.57 -2.71
N PRO A 108 1.49 -14.18 -1.55
CA PRO A 108 0.36 -15.11 -1.46
C PRO A 108 -1.00 -14.48 -1.73
N TYR A 109 -1.10 -13.16 -1.59
CA TYR A 109 -2.34 -12.39 -1.67
C TYR A 109 -2.42 -11.51 -2.91
N THR A 110 -1.31 -11.35 -3.65
CA THR A 110 -1.22 -10.45 -4.79
C THR A 110 -1.93 -11.03 -6.01
N VAL A 111 -2.83 -10.26 -6.59
CA VAL A 111 -3.57 -10.58 -7.83
C VAL A 111 -3.38 -9.55 -8.92
N MET A 112 -2.80 -8.41 -8.59
CA MET A 112 -2.54 -7.31 -9.50
C MET A 112 -1.29 -6.57 -9.07
N THR A 113 -0.64 -5.89 -10.01
CA THR A 113 0.53 -5.08 -9.71
C THR A 113 0.41 -3.70 -10.35
N HIS A 114 0.95 -2.70 -9.67
CA HIS A 114 1.16 -1.36 -10.20
C HIS A 114 2.66 -1.15 -10.39
N LEU A 115 3.12 -1.34 -11.63
CA LEU A 115 4.53 -1.18 -11.97
C LEU A 115 4.91 0.31 -11.94
N LYS A 116 5.77 0.65 -11.02
CA LYS A 116 6.19 2.02 -10.74
C LYS A 116 7.64 2.04 -10.29
N ASP A 117 8.34 3.10 -10.62
CA ASP A 117 9.71 3.30 -10.17
C ASP A 117 9.87 4.68 -9.54
N MET A 118 10.71 4.75 -8.52
CA MET A 118 11.01 5.97 -7.79
C MET A 118 12.50 6.09 -7.53
N ARG A 119 13.00 7.32 -7.63
CA ARG A 119 14.36 7.66 -7.23
C ARG A 119 14.33 8.33 -5.86
N VAL A 120 15.18 7.83 -4.98
CA VAL A 120 15.43 8.42 -3.68
C VAL A 120 16.72 9.22 -3.75
N GLN A 121 16.68 10.50 -3.41
CA GLN A 121 17.84 11.38 -3.37
C GLN A 121 17.89 12.11 -2.04
N SER A 122 19.09 12.24 -1.47
CA SER A 122 19.32 13.10 -0.32
C SER A 122 19.40 14.56 -0.79
N ILE A 123 18.67 15.45 -0.11
CA ILE A 123 18.83 16.87 -0.31
C ILE A 123 20.13 17.29 0.38
N THR A 124 21.04 17.87 -0.39
CA THR A 124 22.38 18.24 0.10
C THR A 124 22.37 19.30 1.20
N THR A 125 21.28 20.07 1.35
CA THR A 125 21.15 21.15 2.34
C THR A 125 20.54 20.74 3.65
N THR A 126 19.63 19.74 3.67
CA THR A 126 18.94 19.30 4.88
C THR A 126 19.26 17.86 5.27
N GLY A 127 19.84 17.09 4.37
CA GLY A 127 20.08 15.65 4.56
C GLY A 127 18.82 14.79 4.50
N GLU A 128 17.67 15.40 4.24
CA GLU A 128 16.39 14.68 4.17
C GLU A 128 16.25 13.93 2.83
N PRO A 129 15.73 12.68 2.83
CA PRO A 129 15.44 11.97 1.59
C PRO A 129 14.26 12.61 0.86
N GLN A 130 14.41 12.76 -0.44
CA GLN A 130 13.29 13.11 -1.34
C GLN A 130 13.01 11.98 -2.32
N PHE A 131 11.75 11.83 -2.64
CA PHE A 131 11.25 10.81 -3.54
C PHE A 131 10.77 11.46 -4.84
N PHE A 132 11.27 10.97 -5.96
CA PHE A 132 10.89 11.44 -7.29
C PHE A 132 10.42 10.26 -8.12
N HIS A 133 9.36 10.43 -8.88
CA HIS A 133 9.00 9.46 -9.91
C HIS A 133 10.14 9.33 -10.93
N ALA A 134 10.44 8.12 -11.31
CA ALA A 134 11.42 7.79 -12.33
C ALA A 134 10.78 6.93 -13.42
N PRO A 135 11.26 7.00 -14.66
CA PRO A 135 10.93 5.97 -15.65
C PRO A 135 11.34 4.60 -15.13
N VAL A 136 10.53 3.58 -15.42
CA VAL A 136 10.78 2.20 -14.99
C VAL A 136 12.18 1.75 -15.40
N GLY A 137 12.97 1.24 -14.47
CA GLY A 137 14.36 0.83 -14.63
C GLY A 137 15.40 1.96 -14.45
N TYR A 138 14.97 3.18 -14.11
CA TYR A 138 15.87 4.32 -13.87
C TYR A 138 15.82 4.84 -12.42
N GLY A 139 15.02 4.22 -11.58
CA GLY A 139 14.89 4.53 -10.16
C GLY A 139 15.72 3.64 -9.25
N ASN A 140 15.23 3.45 -8.05
CA ASN A 140 15.86 2.65 -6.99
C ASN A 140 14.99 1.44 -6.59
N VAL A 141 13.88 1.18 -7.30
CA VAL A 141 13.05 0.01 -7.03
C VAL A 141 13.72 -1.24 -7.58
N GLU A 142 13.80 -2.30 -6.77
CA GLU A 142 14.37 -3.61 -7.15
C GLU A 142 13.36 -4.41 -8.01
N ILE A 143 12.99 -3.82 -9.16
CA ILE A 143 11.88 -4.28 -10.01
C ILE A 143 12.03 -5.74 -10.40
N LEU A 144 13.21 -6.16 -10.84
CA LEU A 144 13.43 -7.53 -11.30
C LEU A 144 13.29 -8.55 -10.16
N GLU A 145 13.82 -8.23 -9.00
CA GLU A 145 13.72 -9.08 -7.81
C GLU A 145 12.27 -9.20 -7.34
N ILE A 146 11.53 -8.10 -7.29
CA ILE A 146 10.10 -8.12 -6.96
C ILE A 146 9.31 -8.95 -7.99
N MET A 147 9.62 -8.85 -9.28
CA MET A 147 8.97 -9.63 -10.32
C MET A 147 9.24 -11.13 -10.21
N GLU A 148 10.39 -11.55 -9.68
CA GLU A 148 10.72 -12.95 -9.40
C GLU A 148 9.94 -13.52 -8.21
N ILE A 149 9.59 -12.66 -7.24
CA ILE A 149 8.85 -13.03 -6.04
C ILE A 149 7.35 -13.14 -6.32
N LEU A 150 6.80 -12.16 -7.05
CA LEU A 150 5.37 -12.12 -7.33
C LEU A 150 4.97 -13.15 -8.39
N PRO A 151 3.78 -13.76 -8.28
CA PRO A 151 3.34 -14.77 -9.25
C PRO A 151 3.23 -14.18 -10.65
N LEU A 152 4.08 -14.58 -11.58
CA LEU A 152 4.15 -14.10 -12.98
C LEU A 152 2.82 -14.23 -13.74
N GLN A 153 1.92 -15.11 -13.33
CA GLN A 153 0.61 -15.28 -13.96
C GLN A 153 -0.28 -14.02 -13.86
N LEU A 154 0.06 -13.09 -13.00
CA LEU A 154 -0.69 -11.86 -12.78
C LEU A 154 -0.22 -10.69 -13.64
N ILE A 155 0.93 -10.81 -14.29
CA ILE A 155 1.54 -9.71 -15.07
C ILE A 155 1.02 -9.69 -16.53
N LEU A 156 0.33 -10.74 -16.98
CA LEU A 156 -0.07 -10.94 -18.38
C LEU A 156 -1.58 -10.77 -18.64
N THR A 157 -2.36 -10.31 -17.68
CA THR A 157 -3.78 -9.97 -17.86
C THR A 157 -3.99 -8.46 -17.84
#